data_16442a7d5d562e0e1ef70723ff182388
#
_entry.id   16442a7d5d562e0e1ef70723ff182388
#
_cell.length_a   1.000
_cell.length_b   1.000
_cell.length_c   1.000
_cell.angle_alpha   90.00
_cell.angle_beta   90.00
_cell.angle_gamma   90.00
#
_symmetry.space_group_name_H-M   'P 1'
#
loop_
_entity.id
_entity.type
_entity.pdbx_description
1 polymer ?
#
loop_
_entity_poly.entity_id
_entity_poly.type
_entity_poly.pdbx_seq_one_letter_code
_entity_poly.pdbx_strand_id
1 'polypeptide(L)'
;DGSLWLATNNNGIVHVTGDMERPESLQCKNYCMENGLLSVNTPLCFLLDRSGRIWVGTEGSGLCLYDVQNDCFKSVHKEFNLPGDMVGSMQEDNSGNLWLGTNQGLAKLTISGKEKGRVRIFTVADGLADNFFNQNASFYRDGTFYFGCSRGIVTFNSEVVEEKHADISLCITDILVDGRPLEQMSDKKRKEITPFTSDFTDRLVIPASYSHFTICFA
;
A
#
# COMPACT_ATOMS: atom_id res chain seq x y z
N ASP A 1 2.50 -22.90 18.97
CA ASP A 1 2.72 -23.12 20.40
C ASP A 1 1.41 -23.34 21.19
N GLY A 2 0.25 -23.21 20.54
CA GLY A 2 -1.07 -23.40 21.15
C GLY A 2 -1.58 -22.18 21.92
N SER A 3 -0.88 -21.07 21.92
CA SER A 3 -1.36 -19.82 22.54
C SER A 3 -2.45 -19.14 21.69
N LEU A 4 -3.24 -18.30 22.32
CA LEU A 4 -4.35 -17.59 21.68
C LEU A 4 -4.14 -16.08 21.76
N TRP A 5 -4.30 -15.41 20.62
CA TRP A 5 -4.26 -13.95 20.50
C TRP A 5 -5.66 -13.41 20.23
N LEU A 6 -6.13 -12.51 21.06
CA LEU A 6 -7.46 -11.95 21.01
C LEU A 6 -7.40 -10.45 20.75
N ALA A 7 -8.08 -10.00 19.70
CA ALA A 7 -8.38 -8.58 19.50
C ALA A 7 -9.60 -8.19 20.35
N THR A 8 -9.47 -7.14 21.12
CA THR A 8 -10.56 -6.64 21.95
C THR A 8 -11.03 -5.27 21.47
N ASN A 9 -12.28 -4.96 21.72
CA ASN A 9 -12.80 -3.64 21.40
C ASN A 9 -12.35 -2.63 22.47
N ASN A 10 -11.45 -1.72 22.07
CA ASN A 10 -10.89 -0.61 22.88
C ASN A 10 -9.96 -1.00 24.05
N ASN A 11 -9.62 -2.28 24.25
CA ASN A 11 -8.70 -2.71 25.29
C ASN A 11 -7.39 -3.33 24.75
N GLY A 12 -7.13 -3.17 23.46
CA GLY A 12 -5.92 -3.70 22.83
C GLY A 12 -5.98 -5.21 22.58
N ILE A 13 -4.85 -5.88 22.75
CA ILE A 13 -4.63 -7.29 22.42
C ILE A 13 -4.41 -8.08 23.70
N VAL A 14 -5.06 -9.23 23.84
CA VAL A 14 -4.82 -10.19 24.93
C VAL A 14 -4.15 -11.43 24.37
N HIS A 15 -3.00 -11.78 24.92
CA HIS A 15 -2.31 -13.04 24.67
C HIS A 15 -2.56 -14.02 25.81
N VAL A 16 -3.17 -15.14 25.49
CA VAL A 16 -3.50 -16.19 26.44
C VAL A 16 -2.56 -17.37 26.22
N THR A 17 -1.87 -17.77 27.26
CA THR A 17 -0.96 -18.91 27.27
C THR A 17 -1.36 -19.92 28.34
N GLY A 18 -0.86 -21.16 28.28
CA GLY A 18 -1.20 -22.24 29.19
C GLY A 18 -1.98 -23.34 28.48
N ASP A 19 -2.52 -24.26 29.28
CA ASP A 19 -3.30 -25.38 28.76
C ASP A 19 -4.77 -24.96 28.62
N MET A 20 -5.27 -24.87 27.41
CA MET A 20 -6.65 -24.44 27.13
C MET A 20 -7.71 -25.40 27.68
N GLU A 21 -7.33 -26.66 27.99
CA GLU A 21 -8.21 -27.64 28.65
C GLU A 21 -8.24 -27.47 30.16
N ARG A 22 -7.31 -26.67 30.73
CA ARG A 22 -7.20 -26.38 32.16
C ARG A 22 -7.26 -24.85 32.41
N PRO A 23 -8.45 -24.29 32.59
CA PRO A 23 -8.63 -22.84 32.74
C PRO A 23 -7.79 -22.23 33.89
N GLU A 24 -7.52 -22.98 34.94
CA GLU A 24 -6.68 -22.55 36.08
C GLU A 24 -5.21 -22.36 35.74
N SER A 25 -4.73 -22.92 34.60
CA SER A 25 -3.35 -22.79 34.12
C SER A 25 -3.17 -21.59 33.21
N LEU A 26 -4.26 -20.93 32.80
CA LEU A 26 -4.21 -19.86 31.82
C LEU A 26 -3.57 -18.60 32.41
N GLN A 27 -2.66 -18.03 31.64
CA GLN A 27 -2.05 -16.74 31.90
C GLN A 27 -2.43 -15.77 30.78
N CYS A 28 -2.82 -14.57 31.14
CA CYS A 28 -3.21 -13.53 30.22
C CYS A 28 -2.25 -12.35 30.31
N LYS A 29 -1.70 -11.95 29.16
CA LYS A 29 -0.93 -10.71 29.03
C LYS A 29 -1.67 -9.74 28.11
N ASN A 30 -1.85 -8.51 28.57
CA ASN A 30 -2.47 -7.45 27.77
C ASN A 30 -1.41 -6.57 27.10
N TYR A 31 -1.64 -6.22 25.84
CA TYR A 31 -0.88 -5.26 25.04
C TYR A 31 -1.81 -4.10 24.70
N CYS A 32 -1.56 -2.95 25.28
CA CYS A 32 -2.40 -1.77 25.15
C CYS A 32 -1.56 -0.49 25.17
N MET A 33 -2.19 0.64 24.93
CA MET A 33 -1.53 1.96 24.97
C MET A 33 -1.02 2.29 26.37
N GLU A 34 -1.79 1.96 27.38
CA GLU A 34 -1.53 2.31 28.78
C GLU A 34 -0.23 1.68 29.31
N ASN A 35 0.13 0.49 28.80
CA ASN A 35 1.40 -0.16 29.15
C ASN A 35 2.50 0.05 28.09
N GLY A 36 2.23 0.78 27.02
CA GLY A 36 3.19 1.12 25.97
C GLY A 36 3.53 -0.04 25.02
N LEU A 37 2.82 -1.18 25.12
CA LEU A 37 3.10 -2.38 24.32
C LEU A 37 2.34 -2.40 22.99
N LEU A 38 1.41 -1.48 22.78
CA LEU A 38 0.65 -1.27 21.54
C LEU A 38 0.42 0.22 21.35
N SER A 39 0.42 0.70 20.11
CA SER A 39 0.25 2.13 19.80
C SER A 39 -1.20 2.62 19.83
N VAL A 40 -2.18 1.72 19.68
CA VAL A 40 -3.63 2.01 19.73
C VAL A 40 -4.38 0.82 20.31
N ASN A 41 -5.51 1.04 20.98
CA ASN A 41 -6.31 0.00 21.61
C ASN A 41 -7.38 -0.63 20.70
N THR A 42 -7.32 -0.41 19.39
CA THR A 42 -8.30 -0.85 18.39
C THR A 42 -7.72 -1.82 17.35
N PRO A 43 -7.27 -3.02 17.77
CA PRO A 43 -6.89 -4.07 16.83
C PRO A 43 -8.14 -4.58 16.09
N LEU A 44 -8.03 -4.78 14.77
CA LEU A 44 -9.13 -5.17 13.91
C LEU A 44 -8.98 -6.59 13.36
N CYS A 45 -7.76 -6.99 13.02
CA CYS A 45 -7.47 -8.31 12.45
C CYS A 45 -6.06 -8.78 12.77
N PHE A 46 -5.85 -10.09 12.70
CA PHE A 46 -4.56 -10.75 12.87
C PHE A 46 -4.19 -11.56 11.63
N LEU A 47 -2.89 -11.69 11.42
CA LEU A 47 -2.33 -12.65 10.48
C LEU A 47 -1.04 -13.24 11.06
N LEU A 48 -0.97 -14.57 11.15
CA LEU A 48 0.27 -15.30 11.32
C LEU A 48 0.77 -15.69 9.94
N ASP A 49 1.87 -15.10 9.50
CA ASP A 49 2.45 -15.42 8.21
C ASP A 49 3.25 -16.72 8.23
N ARG A 50 3.59 -17.25 7.07
CA ARG A 50 4.34 -18.51 6.93
C ARG A 50 5.75 -18.48 7.54
N SER A 51 6.28 -17.29 7.80
CA SER A 51 7.56 -17.10 8.49
C SER A 51 7.40 -17.04 10.01
N GLY A 52 6.19 -17.21 10.53
CA GLY A 52 5.87 -17.18 11.96
C GLY A 52 5.79 -15.77 12.55
N ARG A 53 5.67 -14.72 11.74
CA ARG A 53 5.49 -13.34 12.22
C ARG A 53 4.02 -13.07 12.46
N ILE A 54 3.73 -12.37 13.57
CA ILE A 54 2.36 -11.96 13.92
C ILE A 54 2.16 -10.53 13.48
N TRP A 55 1.24 -10.34 12.55
CA TRP A 55 0.80 -9.05 12.03
C TRP A 55 -0.56 -8.68 12.62
N VAL A 56 -0.73 -7.40 12.90
CA VAL A 56 -1.99 -6.85 13.43
C VAL A 56 -2.39 -5.65 12.61
N GLY A 57 -3.60 -5.70 12.07
CA GLY A 57 -4.26 -4.54 11.50
C GLY A 57 -4.99 -3.77 12.60
N THR A 58 -4.87 -2.47 12.61
CA THR A 58 -5.48 -1.59 13.62
C THR A 58 -6.24 -0.45 12.96
N GLU A 59 -7.12 0.18 13.72
CA GLU A 59 -7.69 1.48 13.40
C GLU A 59 -6.87 2.58 14.09
N GLY A 60 -6.25 3.46 13.29
CA GLY A 60 -5.47 4.61 13.73
C GLY A 60 -3.94 4.42 13.75
N SER A 61 -3.43 3.18 13.74
CA SER A 61 -1.98 2.90 13.58
C SER A 61 -1.66 2.01 12.37
N GLY A 62 -2.69 1.63 11.61
CA GLY A 62 -2.58 0.82 10.43
C GLY A 62 -1.99 -0.57 10.70
N LEU A 63 -0.89 -0.92 10.04
CA LEU A 63 -0.22 -2.21 10.19
C LEU A 63 0.80 -2.20 11.32
N CYS A 64 0.69 -3.16 12.23
CA CYS A 64 1.64 -3.41 13.30
C CYS A 64 2.26 -4.81 13.17
N LEU A 65 3.52 -4.93 13.59
CA LEU A 65 4.26 -6.20 13.65
C LEU A 65 4.66 -6.48 15.11
N TYR A 66 4.48 -7.73 15.55
CA TYR A 66 4.96 -8.16 16.85
C TYR A 66 6.49 -8.27 16.86
N ASP A 67 7.11 -7.53 17.76
CA ASP A 67 8.53 -7.56 18.03
C ASP A 67 8.79 -8.54 19.19
N VAL A 68 9.24 -9.73 18.85
CA VAL A 68 9.50 -10.80 19.82
C VAL A 68 10.59 -10.42 20.83
N GLN A 69 11.58 -9.60 20.44
CA GLN A 69 12.70 -9.23 21.32
C GLN A 69 12.27 -8.24 22.40
N ASN A 70 11.40 -7.31 22.05
CA ASN A 70 10.91 -6.28 22.97
C ASN A 70 9.53 -6.63 23.54
N ASP A 71 8.94 -7.74 23.08
CA ASP A 71 7.65 -8.24 23.51
C ASP A 71 6.54 -7.16 23.43
N CYS A 72 6.43 -6.51 22.25
CA CYS A 72 5.49 -5.44 21.98
C CYS A 72 5.10 -5.41 20.49
N PHE A 73 4.04 -4.69 20.16
CA PHE A 73 3.62 -4.43 18.78
C PHE A 73 4.12 -3.07 18.31
N LYS A 74 4.90 -3.05 17.24
CA LYS A 74 5.40 -1.82 16.60
C LYS A 74 4.62 -1.52 15.32
N SER A 75 4.16 -0.28 15.18
CA SER A 75 3.59 0.16 13.90
C SER A 75 4.71 0.23 12.85
N VAL A 76 4.50 -0.47 11.75
CA VAL A 76 5.35 -0.46 10.55
C VAL A 76 4.66 0.26 9.38
N HIS A 77 3.49 0.84 9.63
CA HIS A 77 2.65 1.47 8.63
C HIS A 77 3.38 2.58 7.86
N LYS A 78 4.07 3.47 8.58
CA LYS A 78 4.84 4.56 7.97
C LYS A 78 6.11 4.06 7.28
N GLU A 79 6.73 3.01 7.79
CA GLU A 79 7.94 2.41 7.19
C GLU A 79 7.63 1.90 5.78
N PHE A 80 6.48 1.28 5.59
CA PHE A 80 6.04 0.77 4.30
C PHE A 80 5.21 1.77 3.48
N ASN A 81 4.96 2.97 4.00
CA ASN A 81 4.18 3.99 3.31
C ASN A 81 2.80 3.48 2.84
N LEU A 82 2.09 2.77 3.72
CA LEU A 82 0.79 2.19 3.44
C LEU A 82 -0.31 3.26 3.34
N PRO A 83 -1.39 3.02 2.60
CA PRO A 83 -2.49 3.97 2.45
C PRO A 83 -3.38 4.01 3.70
N GLY A 84 -3.87 5.19 4.04
CA GLY A 84 -4.78 5.41 5.16
C GLY A 84 -4.13 5.21 6.52
N ASP A 85 -4.92 4.90 7.53
CA ASP A 85 -4.51 4.65 8.90
C ASP A 85 -5.22 3.41 9.51
N MET A 86 -6.03 2.73 8.71
CA MET A 86 -6.78 1.53 9.08
C MET A 86 -6.38 0.36 8.20
N VAL A 87 -6.08 -0.78 8.82
CA VAL A 87 -5.98 -2.09 8.17
C VAL A 87 -7.04 -3.00 8.78
N GLY A 88 -8.11 -3.23 8.02
CA GLY A 88 -9.29 -3.97 8.50
C GLY A 88 -9.21 -5.48 8.27
N SER A 89 -8.53 -5.92 7.22
CA SER A 89 -8.43 -7.33 6.85
C SER A 89 -7.09 -7.65 6.18
N MET A 90 -6.60 -8.87 6.33
CA MET A 90 -5.29 -9.29 5.83
C MET A 90 -5.29 -10.72 5.34
N GLN A 91 -4.51 -11.00 4.29
CA GLN A 91 -4.21 -12.35 3.80
C GLN A 91 -2.79 -12.40 3.25
N GLU A 92 -2.17 -13.59 3.26
CA GLU A 92 -0.86 -13.85 2.66
C GLU A 92 -1.04 -14.65 1.36
N ASP A 93 -0.36 -14.26 0.27
CA ASP A 93 -0.36 -15.03 -0.97
C ASP A 93 0.69 -16.16 -0.99
N ASN A 94 0.67 -16.99 -2.04
CA ASN A 94 1.60 -18.11 -2.18
C ASN A 94 3.07 -17.68 -2.28
N SER A 95 3.33 -16.44 -2.69
CA SER A 95 4.66 -15.85 -2.79
C SER A 95 5.12 -15.17 -1.50
N GLY A 96 4.28 -15.17 -0.44
CA GLY A 96 4.56 -14.55 0.84
C GLY A 96 4.35 -13.04 0.87
N ASN A 97 3.61 -12.46 -0.08
CA ASN A 97 3.21 -11.06 -0.01
C ASN A 97 1.95 -10.92 0.85
N LEU A 98 1.83 -9.80 1.56
CA LEU A 98 0.63 -9.47 2.31
C LEU A 98 -0.34 -8.65 1.46
N TRP A 99 -1.60 -9.03 1.49
CA TRP A 99 -2.70 -8.28 0.92
C TRP A 99 -3.53 -7.68 2.04
N LEU A 100 -3.65 -6.36 2.04
CA LEU A 100 -4.18 -5.57 3.14
C LEU A 100 -5.41 -4.80 2.66
N GLY A 101 -6.57 -5.09 3.21
CA GLY A 101 -7.77 -4.29 3.03
C GLY A 101 -7.74 -3.08 3.96
N THR A 102 -7.68 -1.87 3.38
CA THR A 102 -7.55 -0.62 4.12
C THR A 102 -8.79 0.28 3.95
N ASN A 103 -8.79 1.44 4.58
CA ASN A 103 -9.81 2.48 4.34
C ASN A 103 -9.53 3.34 3.09
N GLN A 104 -8.41 3.10 2.38
CA GLN A 104 -8.03 3.85 1.17
C GLN A 104 -7.61 2.94 0.00
N GLY A 105 -8.11 1.71 -0.04
CA GLY A 105 -7.86 0.76 -1.10
C GLY A 105 -7.31 -0.57 -0.60
N LEU A 106 -7.00 -1.46 -1.54
CA LEU A 106 -6.35 -2.74 -1.30
C LEU A 106 -4.85 -2.59 -1.55
N ALA A 107 -4.03 -2.87 -0.55
CA ALA A 107 -2.58 -2.77 -0.67
C ALA A 107 -1.94 -4.16 -0.75
N LYS A 108 -1.03 -4.38 -1.72
CA LYS A 108 -0.10 -5.51 -1.76
C LYS A 108 1.24 -5.05 -1.21
N LEU A 109 1.69 -5.66 -0.12
CA LEU A 109 2.98 -5.41 0.50
C LEU A 109 3.91 -6.60 0.28
N THR A 110 5.04 -6.37 -0.38
CA THR A 110 6.10 -7.37 -0.55
C THR A 110 7.03 -7.34 0.66
N ILE A 111 7.05 -8.44 1.44
CA ILE A 111 7.79 -8.51 2.71
C ILE A 111 9.11 -9.28 2.64
N SER A 112 9.46 -9.82 1.47
CA SER A 112 10.68 -10.61 1.25
C SER A 112 11.30 -10.37 -0.13
N GLY A 113 12.54 -10.82 -0.32
CA GLY A 113 13.23 -10.74 -1.60
C GLY A 113 13.81 -9.37 -1.94
N LYS A 114 14.10 -9.14 -3.24
CA LYS A 114 14.70 -7.89 -3.73
C LYS A 114 13.78 -6.69 -3.65
N GLU A 115 12.47 -6.93 -3.65
CA GLU A 115 11.42 -5.90 -3.62
C GLU A 115 10.82 -5.73 -2.22
N LYS A 116 11.53 -6.16 -1.17
CA LYS A 116 11.08 -6.00 0.21
C LYS A 116 10.72 -4.54 0.51
N GLY A 117 9.53 -4.34 1.06
CA GLY A 117 8.99 -3.02 1.38
C GLY A 117 8.26 -2.34 0.23
N ARG A 118 8.22 -2.95 -0.98
CA ARG A 118 7.41 -2.42 -2.08
C ARG A 118 5.93 -2.57 -1.76
N VAL A 119 5.21 -1.47 -1.90
CA VAL A 119 3.75 -1.43 -1.78
C VAL A 119 3.13 -1.07 -3.11
N ARG A 120 2.10 -1.81 -3.51
CA ARG A 120 1.21 -1.46 -4.61
C ARG A 120 -0.19 -1.28 -4.06
N ILE A 121 -0.82 -0.19 -4.43
CA ILE A 121 -2.16 0.18 -3.99
C ILE A 121 -3.11 0.03 -5.16
N PHE A 122 -4.24 -0.62 -4.93
CA PHE A 122 -5.34 -0.77 -5.87
C PHE A 122 -6.54 0.00 -5.33
N THR A 123 -7.20 0.72 -6.21
CA THR A 123 -8.33 1.59 -5.90
C THR A 123 -9.49 1.38 -6.88
N VAL A 124 -10.55 2.15 -6.76
CA VAL A 124 -11.65 2.16 -7.75
C VAL A 124 -11.16 2.52 -9.16
N ALA A 125 -10.06 3.27 -9.29
CA ALA A 125 -9.45 3.56 -10.59
C ALA A 125 -8.83 2.32 -11.25
N ASP A 126 -8.47 1.31 -10.46
CA ASP A 126 -7.97 0.01 -10.92
C ASP A 126 -9.08 -1.03 -11.11
N GLY A 127 -10.34 -0.63 -10.89
CA GLY A 127 -11.53 -1.48 -11.07
C GLY A 127 -12.07 -2.11 -9.79
N LEU A 128 -11.62 -1.69 -8.61
CA LEU A 128 -12.25 -2.13 -7.36
C LEU A 128 -13.66 -1.55 -7.22
N ALA A 129 -14.54 -2.29 -6.55
CA ALA A 129 -15.91 -1.85 -6.27
C ALA A 129 -15.96 -0.68 -5.28
N ASP A 130 -15.01 -0.61 -4.34
CA ASP A 130 -14.87 0.44 -3.34
C ASP A 130 -13.42 0.51 -2.82
N ASN A 131 -13.05 1.62 -2.20
CA ASN A 131 -11.76 1.79 -1.52
C ASN A 131 -11.81 1.42 -0.03
N PHE A 132 -12.99 1.28 0.56
CA PHE A 132 -13.15 0.97 1.98
C PHE A 132 -13.41 -0.53 2.17
N PHE A 133 -12.45 -1.21 2.83
CA PHE A 133 -12.51 -2.64 3.12
C PHE A 133 -12.95 -2.90 4.56
N ASN A 134 -13.81 -3.91 4.71
CA ASN A 134 -14.45 -4.22 5.99
C ASN A 134 -13.51 -5.02 6.90
N GLN A 135 -13.74 -4.87 8.21
CA GLN A 135 -13.02 -5.60 9.26
C GLN A 135 -13.27 -7.11 9.15
N ASN A 136 -12.19 -7.90 9.27
CA ASN A 136 -12.18 -9.38 9.20
C ASN A 136 -12.90 -9.99 7.97
N ALA A 137 -13.11 -9.19 6.93
CA ALA A 137 -13.81 -9.61 5.74
C ALA A 137 -12.83 -10.00 4.62
N SER A 138 -11.96 -10.97 4.90
CA SER A 138 -11.05 -11.50 3.88
C SER A 138 -10.91 -13.01 3.98
N PHE A 139 -10.71 -13.65 2.83
CA PHE A 139 -10.47 -15.08 2.73
C PHE A 139 -9.57 -15.37 1.52
N TYR A 140 -8.68 -16.34 1.66
CA TYR A 140 -7.82 -16.81 0.57
C TYR A 140 -7.94 -18.32 0.42
N ARG A 141 -8.22 -18.77 -0.80
CA ARG A 141 -8.31 -20.19 -1.13
C ARG A 141 -7.95 -20.44 -2.59
N ASP A 142 -7.12 -21.45 -2.81
CA ASP A 142 -6.78 -21.98 -4.15
C ASP A 142 -6.34 -20.86 -5.13
N GLY A 143 -5.47 -19.93 -4.68
CA GLY A 143 -4.98 -18.81 -5.49
C GLY A 143 -5.93 -17.63 -5.58
N THR A 144 -7.17 -17.75 -5.07
CA THR A 144 -8.19 -16.71 -5.16
C THR A 144 -8.38 -15.99 -3.83
N PHE A 145 -8.34 -14.67 -3.88
CA PHE A 145 -8.67 -13.79 -2.77
C PHE A 145 -10.13 -13.35 -2.83
N TYR A 146 -10.69 -13.18 -1.65
CA TYR A 146 -12.01 -12.61 -1.41
C TYR A 146 -11.86 -11.54 -0.35
N PHE A 147 -12.19 -10.29 -0.67
CA PHE A 147 -12.16 -9.17 0.27
C PHE A 147 -13.51 -8.47 0.27
N GLY A 148 -14.13 -8.37 1.45
CA GLY A 148 -15.36 -7.62 1.64
C GLY A 148 -15.07 -6.12 1.69
N CYS A 149 -15.83 -5.34 0.92
CA CYS A 149 -15.81 -3.89 0.93
C CYS A 149 -17.23 -3.34 1.16
N SER A 150 -17.39 -2.03 1.31
CA SER A 150 -18.70 -1.42 1.59
C SER A 150 -19.75 -1.68 0.50
N ARG A 151 -19.31 -1.96 -0.74
CA ARG A 151 -20.19 -2.19 -1.89
C ARG A 151 -20.28 -3.64 -2.35
N GLY A 152 -19.71 -4.59 -1.61
CA GLY A 152 -19.78 -5.99 -1.96
C GLY A 152 -18.47 -6.74 -1.69
N ILE A 153 -18.13 -7.66 -2.60
CA ILE A 153 -16.93 -8.50 -2.49
C ILE A 153 -16.04 -8.26 -3.70
N VAL A 154 -14.77 -7.99 -3.46
CA VAL A 154 -13.71 -7.97 -4.45
C VAL A 154 -13.08 -9.35 -4.50
N THR A 155 -13.01 -9.96 -5.69
CA THR A 155 -12.39 -11.27 -5.91
C THR A 155 -11.33 -11.15 -7.00
N PHE A 156 -10.15 -11.75 -6.76
CA PHE A 156 -9.07 -11.78 -7.74
C PHE A 156 -8.11 -12.94 -7.49
N ASN A 157 -7.37 -13.32 -8.52
CA ASN A 157 -6.26 -14.27 -8.39
C ASN A 157 -4.94 -13.48 -8.38
N SER A 158 -4.12 -13.67 -7.33
CA SER A 158 -2.85 -12.96 -7.18
C SER A 158 -1.82 -13.25 -8.26
N GLU A 159 -1.91 -14.42 -8.92
CA GLU A 159 -1.01 -14.82 -10.00
C GLU A 159 -1.36 -14.11 -11.31
N VAL A 160 -2.61 -13.67 -11.48
CA VAL A 160 -3.12 -13.00 -12.69
C VAL A 160 -3.04 -11.47 -12.57
N VAL A 161 -2.93 -10.95 -11.34
CA VAL A 161 -2.69 -9.53 -11.12
C VAL A 161 -1.24 -9.22 -11.47
N GLU A 162 -0.90 -9.35 -12.76
CA GLU A 162 0.37 -8.94 -13.30
C GLU A 162 0.57 -7.44 -13.07
N GLU A 163 1.78 -7.08 -12.71
CA GLU A 163 2.24 -5.72 -12.83
C GLU A 163 2.23 -5.37 -14.33
N LYS A 164 1.14 -4.79 -14.80
CA LYS A 164 1.23 -3.98 -16.01
C LYS A 164 2.19 -2.85 -15.64
N HIS A 165 3.48 -3.03 -15.92
CA HIS A 165 4.31 -1.90 -16.29
C HIS A 165 3.60 -1.33 -17.52
N ALA A 166 2.75 -0.36 -17.33
CA ALA A 166 2.45 0.54 -18.41
C ALA A 166 3.82 1.09 -18.79
N ASP A 167 4.30 0.77 -19.97
CA ASP A 167 5.34 1.56 -20.61
C ASP A 167 4.75 2.97 -20.68
N ILE A 168 5.09 3.76 -19.67
CA ILE A 168 4.72 5.16 -19.63
C ILE A 168 5.62 5.79 -20.69
N SER A 169 5.13 5.88 -21.92
CA SER A 169 5.75 6.70 -22.95
C SER A 169 5.44 8.15 -22.58
N LEU A 170 6.42 8.82 -22.02
CA LEU A 170 6.35 10.25 -21.76
C LEU A 170 6.34 10.96 -23.11
N CYS A 171 5.22 11.57 -23.49
CA CYS A 171 5.13 12.41 -24.68
C CYS A 171 5.27 13.88 -24.27
N ILE A 172 6.17 14.62 -24.96
CA ILE A 172 6.23 16.07 -24.85
C ILE A 172 5.01 16.62 -25.56
N THR A 173 4.11 17.26 -24.82
CA THR A 173 2.85 17.81 -25.35
C THR A 173 2.99 19.26 -25.79
N ASP A 174 3.90 20.03 -25.21
CA ASP A 174 4.15 21.41 -25.61
C ASP A 174 5.52 21.89 -25.11
N ILE A 175 6.05 22.91 -25.79
CA ILE A 175 7.27 23.62 -25.41
C ILE A 175 6.96 25.12 -25.44
N LEU A 176 7.11 25.78 -24.29
CA LEU A 176 6.94 27.22 -24.20
C LEU A 176 8.31 27.87 -24.04
N VAL A 177 8.52 28.94 -24.77
CA VAL A 177 9.71 29.80 -24.70
C VAL A 177 9.26 31.21 -24.32
N ASP A 178 9.75 31.73 -23.20
CA ASP A 178 9.31 32.97 -22.56
C ASP A 178 7.77 33.07 -22.44
N GLY A 179 7.14 31.93 -22.04
CA GLY A 179 5.70 31.80 -21.82
C GLY A 179 4.84 31.69 -23.08
N ARG A 180 5.45 31.60 -24.28
CA ARG A 180 4.73 31.45 -25.56
C ARG A 180 4.91 30.04 -26.11
N PRO A 181 3.84 29.31 -26.45
CA PRO A 181 3.95 28.03 -27.14
C PRO A 181 4.82 28.13 -28.40
N LEU A 182 5.68 27.12 -28.59
CA LEU A 182 6.60 27.08 -29.74
C LEU A 182 5.86 27.14 -31.07
N GLU A 183 4.68 26.54 -31.16
CA GLU A 183 3.85 26.53 -32.37
C GLU A 183 3.25 27.90 -32.74
N GLN A 184 3.11 28.80 -31.77
CA GLN A 184 2.62 30.15 -31.97
C GLN A 184 3.74 31.13 -32.33
N MET A 185 4.99 30.69 -32.40
CA MET A 185 6.12 31.49 -32.82
C MET A 185 6.21 31.54 -34.35
N SER A 186 6.84 32.61 -34.87
CA SER A 186 7.07 32.69 -36.32
C SER A 186 8.00 31.55 -36.77
N ASP A 187 7.79 31.05 -38.00
CA ASP A 187 8.57 29.94 -38.57
C ASP A 187 10.09 30.12 -38.47
N LYS A 188 10.55 31.35 -38.62
CA LYS A 188 11.97 31.68 -38.53
C LYS A 188 12.49 31.43 -37.13
N LYS A 189 11.80 31.92 -36.10
CA LYS A 189 12.19 31.75 -34.70
C LYS A 189 12.04 30.27 -34.21
N ARG A 190 10.99 29.60 -34.67
CA ARG A 190 10.77 28.18 -34.35
C ARG A 190 11.91 27.33 -34.89
N LYS A 191 12.33 27.51 -36.12
CA LYS A 191 13.44 26.77 -36.76
C LYS A 191 14.80 27.04 -36.15
N GLU A 192 14.98 28.14 -35.43
CA GLU A 192 16.19 28.40 -34.64
C GLU A 192 16.25 27.54 -33.37
N ILE A 193 15.08 27.12 -32.86
CA ILE A 193 14.96 26.27 -31.63
C ILE A 193 14.86 24.80 -31.99
N THR A 194 14.01 24.43 -32.93
CA THR A 194 13.86 23.06 -33.44
C THR A 194 13.38 23.07 -34.91
N PRO A 195 13.90 22.17 -35.72
CA PRO A 195 13.40 21.98 -37.09
C PRO A 195 12.07 21.24 -37.19
N PHE A 196 11.64 20.58 -36.09
CA PHE A 196 10.47 19.71 -36.00
C PHE A 196 9.38 20.31 -35.11
N THR A 197 8.19 19.72 -35.13
CA THR A 197 7.14 19.94 -34.13
C THR A 197 7.53 19.33 -32.79
N SER A 198 6.88 19.72 -31.68
CA SER A 198 7.15 19.23 -30.32
C SER A 198 7.19 17.69 -30.22
N ASP A 199 6.29 17.02 -30.97
CA ASP A 199 6.11 15.55 -30.92
C ASP A 199 7.27 14.75 -31.56
N PHE A 200 8.08 15.39 -32.39
CA PHE A 200 9.15 14.74 -33.16
C PHE A 200 10.53 15.34 -32.90
N THR A 201 10.71 16.01 -31.77
CA THR A 201 11.94 16.74 -31.47
C THR A 201 12.85 15.92 -30.54
N ASP A 202 13.98 15.47 -31.09
CA ASP A 202 15.04 14.79 -30.31
C ASP A 202 16.04 15.78 -29.68
N ARG A 203 16.06 17.00 -30.16
CA ARG A 203 17.00 18.02 -29.72
C ARG A 203 16.41 19.42 -29.78
N LEU A 204 16.51 20.14 -28.67
CA LEU A 204 16.19 21.56 -28.58
C LEU A 204 17.46 22.37 -28.46
N VAL A 205 17.54 23.45 -29.20
CA VAL A 205 18.59 24.44 -29.10
C VAL A 205 17.94 25.78 -28.73
N ILE A 206 18.07 26.20 -27.48
CA ILE A 206 17.47 27.43 -27.00
C ILE A 206 18.55 28.53 -27.05
N PRO A 207 18.38 29.54 -27.93
CA PRO A 207 19.29 30.66 -27.97
C PRO A 207 19.37 31.39 -26.63
N ALA A 208 20.54 31.92 -26.30
CA ALA A 208 20.77 32.64 -25.02
C ALA A 208 19.97 33.94 -24.88
N SER A 209 19.29 34.36 -25.94
CA SER A 209 18.38 35.52 -25.94
C SER A 209 17.06 35.27 -25.23
N TYR A 210 16.71 34.02 -24.94
CA TYR A 210 15.49 33.66 -24.20
C TYR A 210 15.79 33.47 -22.71
N SER A 211 14.87 33.96 -21.87
CA SER A 211 15.09 33.98 -20.42
C SER A 211 14.70 32.67 -19.73
N HIS A 212 13.67 32.00 -20.24
CA HIS A 212 13.20 30.72 -19.68
C HIS A 212 12.45 29.89 -20.72
N PHE A 213 12.37 28.60 -20.44
CA PHE A 213 11.55 27.66 -21.20
C PHE A 213 10.83 26.69 -20.27
N THR A 214 9.68 26.19 -20.76
CA THR A 214 8.87 25.17 -20.07
C THR A 214 8.63 24.02 -21.01
N ILE A 215 8.83 22.79 -20.56
CA ILE A 215 8.48 21.58 -21.29
C ILE A 215 7.25 20.99 -20.60
N CYS A 216 6.15 20.83 -21.35
CA CYS A 216 4.94 20.17 -20.92
C CYS A 216 4.95 18.72 -21.42
N PHE A 217 4.49 17.80 -20.61
CA PHE A 217 4.42 16.39 -20.95
C PHE A 217 3.18 15.74 -20.33
N ALA A 218 2.72 14.65 -20.94
CA ALA A 218 1.62 13.81 -20.47
C ALA A 218 2.00 12.33 -20.59
#